data_9498037e46bf429acdba345acba6008d
#
_entry.id   9498037e46bf429acdba345acba6008d
#
_cell.length_a   1.000
_cell.length_b   1.000
_cell.length_c   1.000
_cell.angle_alpha   90.00
_cell.angle_beta   90.00
_cell.angle_gamma   90.00
#
_symmetry.space_group_name_H-M   'P 1'
#
loop_
_entity.id
_entity.type
_entity.pdbx_description
1 polymer ?
#
loop_
_entity_poly.entity_id
_entity_poly.type
_entity_poly.pdbx_seq_one_letter_code
_entity_poly.pdbx_strand_id
1 'polypeptide(L)'
;LKELIKEGDMFQVVPSRIYSYNHYFKNNTLQLSYQLYQNLKRRNPSPYMYYINMTTQIIIGSSPESFVAVQDGTVITNPIAGTIKRGKTIKEDKQNAEQLLSDEKELSEHRMLVDLGRNDIHRVSRTGSSKITKLMKIEKYEHVMHIVSEVRGEVKRELSPMTVIANLLPTGTVSGAPKMIIFILLRLQISCQMYQMMNL
;
A
#
# COMPACT_ATOMS: atom_id res chain seq x y z
N LEU A 1 1.52 -20.32 6.02
CA LEU A 1 0.80 -19.28 5.25
C LEU A 1 0.28 -19.81 3.92
N LYS A 2 1.10 -20.47 3.09
CA LYS A 2 0.65 -21.01 1.78
C LYS A 2 -0.47 -22.05 1.93
N GLU A 3 -0.43 -22.89 2.95
CA GLU A 3 -1.50 -23.88 3.22
C GLU A 3 -2.81 -23.18 3.57
N LEU A 4 -2.80 -22.17 4.43
CA LEU A 4 -3.98 -21.39 4.79
C LEU A 4 -4.63 -20.67 3.58
N ILE A 5 -3.80 -20.27 2.59
CA ILE A 5 -4.33 -19.73 1.33
C ILE A 5 -5.00 -20.83 0.49
N LYS A 6 -4.41 -22.03 0.43
CA LYS A 6 -4.99 -23.17 -0.30
C LYS A 6 -6.29 -23.68 0.34
N GLU A 7 -6.36 -23.63 1.66
CA GLU A 7 -7.54 -24.02 2.46
C GLU A 7 -8.66 -22.98 2.38
N GLY A 8 -8.36 -21.76 1.85
CA GLY A 8 -9.34 -20.69 1.67
C GLY A 8 -9.54 -19.79 2.90
N ASP A 9 -8.72 -19.95 3.93
CA ASP A 9 -8.77 -19.13 5.15
C ASP A 9 -8.32 -17.68 4.89
N MET A 10 -7.45 -17.48 3.90
CA MET A 10 -7.02 -16.16 3.48
C MET A 10 -6.79 -16.08 1.97
N PHE A 11 -6.99 -14.90 1.40
CA PHE A 11 -6.74 -14.62 -0.01
C PHE A 11 -5.34 -14.07 -0.24
N GLN A 12 -4.86 -13.24 0.69
CA GLN A 12 -3.56 -12.58 0.61
C GLN A 12 -3.00 -12.34 2.00
N VAL A 13 -1.68 -12.45 2.12
CA VAL A 13 -0.92 -12.03 3.30
C VAL A 13 0.35 -11.34 2.85
N VAL A 14 0.68 -10.23 3.49
CA VAL A 14 1.89 -9.44 3.19
C VAL A 14 2.89 -9.60 4.33
N PRO A 15 3.85 -10.52 4.23
CA PRO A 15 4.90 -10.66 5.22
C PRO A 15 5.89 -9.48 5.10
N SER A 16 6.37 -9.01 6.25
CA SER A 16 7.39 -7.96 6.30
C SER A 16 8.62 -8.42 7.07
N ARG A 17 9.76 -7.79 6.80
CA ARG A 17 11.00 -8.01 7.53
C ARG A 17 11.54 -6.66 8.00
N ILE A 18 11.89 -6.60 9.29
CA ILE A 18 12.51 -5.43 9.89
C ILE A 18 14.00 -5.70 10.02
N TYR A 19 14.80 -4.77 9.54
CA TYR A 19 16.24 -4.73 9.76
C TYR A 19 16.55 -3.63 10.77
N SER A 20 17.23 -3.97 11.85
CA SER A 20 17.63 -3.02 12.89
C SER A 20 19.16 -2.86 12.89
N TYR A 21 19.61 -1.62 12.92
CA TYR A 21 21.01 -1.26 12.99
C TYR A 21 21.26 -0.27 14.13
N ASN A 22 22.27 -0.51 14.92
CA ASN A 22 22.73 0.49 15.89
C ASN A 22 23.45 1.61 15.15
N HIS A 23 23.10 2.84 15.45
CA HIS A 23 23.78 4.01 14.90
C HIS A 23 24.26 4.93 16.03
N TYR A 24 25.40 5.59 15.80
CA TYR A 24 26.05 6.46 16.80
C TYR A 24 25.81 7.95 16.51
N PHE A 25 24.58 8.35 16.19
CA PHE A 25 24.21 9.75 15.90
C PHE A 25 24.04 10.57 17.20
N LYS A 26 25.01 10.55 18.08
CA LYS A 26 24.88 11.11 19.45
C LYS A 26 24.53 12.59 19.52
N ASN A 27 24.93 13.43 18.54
CA ASN A 27 24.77 14.89 18.68
C ASN A 27 24.11 15.61 17.50
N ASN A 28 23.79 14.92 16.39
CA ASN A 28 23.24 15.54 15.17
C ASN A 28 22.16 14.71 14.50
N THR A 29 21.29 14.07 15.27
CA THR A 29 20.26 13.14 14.73
C THR A 29 19.36 13.80 13.69
N LEU A 30 18.94 15.05 13.91
CA LEU A 30 18.07 15.77 12.96
C LEU A 30 18.79 16.05 11.63
N GLN A 31 20.01 16.55 11.69
CA GLN A 31 20.78 16.86 10.49
C GLN A 31 21.10 15.60 9.68
N LEU A 32 21.54 14.54 10.34
CA LEU A 32 21.90 13.28 9.69
C LEU A 32 20.67 12.56 9.13
N SER A 33 19.56 12.56 9.83
CA SER A 33 18.31 11.98 9.33
C SER A 33 17.76 12.77 8.12
N TYR A 34 17.89 14.10 8.12
CA TYR A 34 17.52 14.91 6.96
C TYR A 34 18.47 14.67 5.77
N GLN A 35 19.75 14.49 6.00
CA GLN A 35 20.70 14.09 4.95
C GLN A 35 20.35 12.70 4.38
N LEU A 36 19.93 11.77 5.24
CA LEU A 36 19.45 10.45 4.81
C LEU A 36 18.21 10.60 3.90
N TYR A 37 17.24 11.42 4.29
CA TYR A 37 16.09 11.74 3.46
C TYR A 37 16.48 12.33 2.10
N GLN A 38 17.41 13.29 2.07
CA GLN A 38 17.89 13.88 0.81
C GLN A 38 18.62 12.84 -0.07
N ASN A 39 19.35 11.92 0.52
CA ASN A 39 19.98 10.82 -0.20
C ASN A 39 18.93 9.86 -0.76
N LEU A 40 17.91 9.51 0.01
CA LEU A 40 16.78 8.69 -0.44
C LEU A 40 16.07 9.35 -1.63
N LYS A 41 15.78 10.66 -1.53
CA LYS A 41 15.15 11.44 -2.60
C LYS A 41 15.96 11.44 -3.91
N ARG A 42 17.29 11.44 -3.83
CA ARG A 42 18.17 11.39 -5.00
C ARG A 42 18.27 9.99 -5.61
N ARG A 43 18.28 8.95 -4.77
CA ARG A 43 18.51 7.56 -5.20
C ARG A 43 17.23 6.84 -5.59
N ASN A 44 16.15 7.13 -4.92
CA ASN A 44 14.85 6.49 -5.12
C ASN A 44 13.72 7.53 -5.03
N PRO A 45 13.64 8.47 -5.99
CA PRO A 45 12.55 9.44 -6.05
C PRO A 45 11.21 8.73 -6.24
N SER A 46 10.17 9.27 -5.60
CA SER A 46 8.85 8.69 -5.59
C SER A 46 7.80 9.78 -5.45
N PRO A 47 6.56 9.60 -5.95
CA PRO A 47 5.50 10.61 -5.84
C PRO A 47 5.16 10.98 -4.40
N TYR A 48 5.29 10.05 -3.47
CA TYR A 48 4.92 10.24 -2.06
C TYR A 48 6.14 10.05 -1.16
N MET A 49 6.96 11.07 -1.09
CA MET A 49 8.09 11.11 -0.19
C MET A 49 7.74 11.86 1.09
N TYR A 50 8.20 11.37 2.23
CA TYR A 50 7.92 12.00 3.51
C TYR A 50 9.11 11.96 4.47
N TYR A 51 9.19 12.99 5.29
CA TYR A 51 10.06 13.12 6.45
C TYR A 51 9.22 13.62 7.61
N ILE A 52 8.97 12.78 8.60
CA ILE A 52 8.13 13.08 9.75
C ILE A 52 9.01 13.04 10.99
N ASN A 53 9.17 14.18 11.64
CA ASN A 53 9.88 14.31 12.90
C ASN A 53 8.89 14.30 14.06
N MET A 54 8.90 13.23 14.82
CA MET A 54 8.12 13.08 16.05
C MET A 54 9.05 13.29 17.25
N THR A 55 8.48 13.51 18.44
CA THR A 55 9.26 13.75 19.66
C THR A 55 10.26 12.62 19.96
N THR A 56 9.88 11.37 19.69
CA THR A 56 10.65 10.18 20.08
C THR A 56 11.29 9.46 18.89
N GLN A 57 10.89 9.77 17.65
CA GLN A 57 11.34 9.06 16.45
C GLN A 57 11.22 9.93 15.20
N ILE A 58 12.01 9.60 14.20
CA ILE A 58 11.95 10.20 12.88
C ILE A 58 11.59 9.11 11.87
N ILE A 59 10.56 9.37 11.08
CA ILE A 59 10.09 8.45 10.03
C ILE A 59 10.43 9.06 8.68
N ILE A 60 11.13 8.28 7.84
CA ILE A 60 11.54 8.67 6.50
C ILE A 60 11.04 7.62 5.52
N GLY A 61 10.43 8.05 4.44
CA GLY A 61 9.93 7.11 3.44
C GLY A 61 9.85 7.65 2.03
N SER A 62 9.77 6.71 1.10
CA SER A 62 9.58 6.90 -0.33
C SER A 62 8.55 5.88 -0.78
N SER A 63 7.33 6.32 -1.11
CA SER A 63 6.24 5.45 -1.52
C SER A 63 5.81 5.74 -2.96
N PRO A 64 5.69 4.72 -3.81
CA PRO A 64 5.17 4.89 -5.17
C PRO A 64 3.64 5.07 -5.20
N GLU A 65 2.95 4.66 -4.14
CA GLU A 65 1.49 4.58 -4.09
C GLU A 65 0.90 5.49 -3.02
N SER A 66 -0.21 6.14 -3.35
CA SER A 66 -1.03 6.89 -2.39
C SER A 66 -1.83 5.93 -1.51
N PHE A 67 -1.80 6.15 -0.22
CA PHE A 67 -2.65 5.43 0.71
C PHE A 67 -4.13 5.77 0.49
N VAL A 68 -4.47 7.02 0.68
CA VAL A 68 -5.82 7.57 0.52
C VAL A 68 -5.74 9.07 0.36
N ALA A 69 -6.66 9.65 -0.41
CA ALA A 69 -6.89 11.08 -0.46
C ALA A 69 -8.31 11.41 0.01
N VAL A 70 -8.46 12.52 0.74
CA VAL A 70 -9.76 13.09 1.09
C VAL A 70 -9.80 14.51 0.54
N GLN A 71 -10.66 14.73 -0.45
CA GLN A 71 -10.80 16.00 -1.15
C GLN A 71 -12.27 16.35 -1.31
N ASP A 72 -12.67 17.53 -0.88
CA ASP A 72 -14.05 18.04 -1.03
C ASP A 72 -15.13 17.03 -0.59
N GLY A 73 -14.93 16.42 0.57
CA GLY A 73 -15.84 15.42 1.12
C GLY A 73 -15.84 14.07 0.37
N THR A 74 -14.91 13.87 -0.54
CA THR A 74 -14.73 12.59 -1.27
C THR A 74 -13.47 11.90 -0.80
N VAL A 75 -13.59 10.62 -0.47
CA VAL A 75 -12.46 9.74 -0.18
C VAL A 75 -12.10 8.95 -1.45
N ILE A 76 -10.80 8.85 -1.75
CA ILE A 76 -10.28 8.27 -3.00
C ILE A 76 -9.14 7.34 -2.65
N THR A 77 -9.12 6.16 -3.25
CA THR A 77 -7.96 5.26 -3.29
C THR A 77 -7.68 4.81 -4.72
N ASN A 78 -6.41 4.60 -5.03
CA ASN A 78 -5.96 4.21 -6.35
C ASN A 78 -5.18 2.88 -6.25
N PRO A 79 -5.86 1.73 -6.28
CA PRO A 79 -5.19 0.43 -6.35
C PRO A 79 -4.29 0.34 -7.59
N ILE A 80 -3.05 -0.06 -7.37
CA ILE A 80 -2.03 -0.26 -8.41
C ILE A 80 -1.57 -1.70 -8.33
N ALA A 81 -1.64 -2.44 -9.44
CA ALA A 81 -1.05 -3.77 -9.56
C ALA A 81 -0.68 -4.05 -11.03
N GLY A 82 0.19 -5.01 -11.22
CA GLY A 82 0.76 -5.27 -12.52
C GLY A 82 1.81 -4.25 -12.93
N THR A 83 2.96 -4.71 -13.34
CA THR A 83 4.08 -3.84 -13.72
C THR A 83 4.77 -4.40 -14.95
N ILE A 84 4.93 -3.56 -15.96
CA ILE A 84 5.74 -3.88 -17.13
C ILE A 84 6.64 -2.71 -17.49
N LYS A 85 7.82 -2.99 -17.99
CA LYS A 85 8.77 -1.94 -18.42
C LYS A 85 8.22 -1.17 -19.62
N ARG A 86 8.63 0.10 -19.72
CA ARG A 86 8.41 0.91 -20.93
C ARG A 86 9.13 0.28 -22.12
N GLY A 87 8.49 0.34 -23.28
CA GLY A 87 9.11 -0.02 -24.55
C GLY A 87 10.12 1.04 -24.98
N LYS A 88 11.12 0.66 -25.78
CA LYS A 88 12.07 1.60 -26.40
C LYS A 88 11.46 2.38 -27.53
N THR A 89 10.36 1.91 -28.09
CA THR A 89 9.60 2.52 -29.18
C THR A 89 8.12 2.59 -28.81
N ILE A 90 7.37 3.49 -29.50
CA ILE A 90 5.91 3.60 -29.32
C ILE A 90 5.21 2.26 -29.60
N LYS A 91 5.71 1.48 -30.58
CA LYS A 91 5.15 0.18 -30.92
C LYS A 91 5.35 -0.84 -29.80
N GLU A 92 6.56 -0.92 -29.26
CA GLU A 92 6.86 -1.78 -28.09
C GLU A 92 6.06 -1.37 -26.86
N ASP A 93 5.93 -0.08 -26.62
CA ASP A 93 5.11 0.46 -25.50
C ASP A 93 3.66 -0.01 -25.59
N LYS A 94 3.09 -0.01 -26.81
CA LYS A 94 1.73 -0.49 -27.05
C LYS A 94 1.63 -2.01 -26.84
N GLN A 95 2.58 -2.77 -27.36
CA GLN A 95 2.63 -4.22 -27.18
C GLN A 95 2.76 -4.61 -25.72
N ASN A 96 3.63 -3.93 -24.95
CA ASN A 96 3.79 -4.15 -23.53
C ASN A 96 2.50 -3.83 -22.75
N ALA A 97 1.81 -2.77 -23.11
CA ALA A 97 0.51 -2.43 -22.50
C ALA A 97 -0.56 -3.49 -22.79
N GLU A 98 -0.63 -3.99 -24.03
CA GLU A 98 -1.55 -5.06 -24.42
C GLU A 98 -1.20 -6.38 -23.71
N GLN A 99 0.08 -6.71 -23.61
CA GLN A 99 0.55 -7.87 -22.86
C GLN A 99 0.13 -7.80 -21.39
N LEU A 100 0.32 -6.65 -20.73
CA LEU A 100 -0.05 -6.46 -19.34
C LEU A 100 -1.57 -6.61 -19.12
N LEU A 101 -2.37 -6.10 -20.03
CA LEU A 101 -3.84 -6.23 -19.99
C LEU A 101 -4.36 -7.61 -20.40
N SER A 102 -3.51 -8.50 -20.91
CA SER A 102 -3.87 -9.88 -21.23
C SER A 102 -3.34 -10.90 -20.23
N ASP A 103 -2.55 -10.46 -19.24
CA ASP A 103 -2.02 -11.34 -18.20
C ASP A 103 -3.09 -11.59 -17.12
N GLU A 104 -3.69 -12.77 -17.17
CA GLU A 104 -4.76 -13.16 -16.24
C GLU A 104 -4.33 -13.17 -14.78
N LYS A 105 -3.06 -13.43 -14.48
CA LYS A 105 -2.54 -13.37 -13.12
C LYS A 105 -2.54 -11.93 -12.60
N GLU A 106 -1.99 -11.01 -13.38
CA GLU A 106 -1.92 -9.58 -13.03
C GLU A 106 -3.33 -8.96 -12.92
N LEU A 107 -4.23 -9.33 -13.84
CA LEU A 107 -5.62 -8.90 -13.81
C LEU A 107 -6.38 -9.44 -12.59
N SER A 108 -6.16 -10.70 -12.22
CA SER A 108 -6.81 -11.32 -11.05
C SER A 108 -6.34 -10.68 -9.75
N GLU A 109 -5.02 -10.44 -9.62
CA GLU A 109 -4.46 -9.70 -8.49
C GLU A 109 -5.04 -8.28 -8.42
N HIS A 110 -5.09 -7.58 -9.54
CA HIS A 110 -5.63 -6.23 -9.59
C HIS A 110 -7.13 -6.19 -9.20
N ARG A 111 -7.97 -7.12 -9.68
CA ARG A 111 -9.38 -7.24 -9.26
C ARG A 111 -9.51 -7.39 -7.75
N MET A 112 -8.67 -8.25 -7.15
CA MET A 112 -8.63 -8.43 -5.70
C MET A 112 -8.29 -7.13 -4.97
N LEU A 113 -7.28 -6.39 -5.43
CA LEU A 113 -6.89 -5.11 -4.83
C LEU A 113 -7.98 -4.04 -4.97
N VAL A 114 -8.68 -4.01 -6.10
CA VAL A 114 -9.85 -3.12 -6.31
C VAL A 114 -10.97 -3.44 -5.33
N ASP A 115 -11.27 -4.73 -5.10
CA ASP A 115 -12.29 -5.15 -4.13
C ASP A 115 -11.87 -4.82 -2.69
N LEU A 116 -10.60 -4.97 -2.34
CA LEU A 116 -10.08 -4.53 -1.06
C LEU A 116 -10.22 -3.02 -0.87
N GLY A 117 -9.83 -2.23 -1.88
CA GLY A 117 -9.97 -0.79 -1.89
C GLY A 117 -11.44 -0.35 -1.77
N ARG A 118 -12.34 -1.02 -2.48
CA ARG A 118 -13.78 -0.77 -2.40
C ARG A 118 -14.33 -1.06 -0.99
N ASN A 119 -13.92 -2.15 -0.38
CA ASN A 119 -14.29 -2.50 1.00
C ASN A 119 -13.81 -1.45 1.99
N ASP A 120 -12.57 -1.00 1.86
CA ASP A 120 -12.00 0.04 2.72
C ASP A 120 -12.75 1.36 2.56
N ILE A 121 -12.97 1.83 1.34
CA ILE A 121 -13.74 3.04 1.05
C ILE A 121 -15.18 2.94 1.59
N HIS A 122 -15.83 1.80 1.45
CA HIS A 122 -17.21 1.60 1.92
C HIS A 122 -17.35 1.84 3.45
N ARG A 123 -16.35 1.50 4.24
CA ARG A 123 -16.37 1.67 5.72
C ARG A 123 -16.50 3.13 6.14
N VAL A 124 -15.93 4.05 5.39
CA VAL A 124 -15.87 5.49 5.71
C VAL A 124 -16.79 6.33 4.85
N SER A 125 -17.43 5.73 3.86
CA SER A 125 -18.32 6.43 2.93
C SER A 125 -19.80 6.28 3.29
N ARG A 126 -20.58 7.23 2.83
CA ARG A 126 -22.04 7.17 2.88
C ARG A 126 -22.53 5.93 2.11
N THR A 127 -23.51 5.24 2.66
CA THR A 127 -24.08 4.04 2.04
C THR A 127 -24.50 4.32 0.59
N GLY A 128 -24.10 3.45 -0.32
CA GLY A 128 -24.41 3.55 -1.75
C GLY A 128 -23.58 4.56 -2.55
N SER A 129 -22.69 5.35 -1.92
CA SER A 129 -21.86 6.34 -2.63
C SER A 129 -20.55 5.77 -3.19
N SER A 130 -20.13 4.61 -2.71
CA SER A 130 -18.87 3.98 -3.16
C SER A 130 -19.00 3.49 -4.60
N LYS A 131 -18.07 3.91 -5.47
CA LYS A 131 -18.03 3.54 -6.89
C LYS A 131 -16.61 3.44 -7.43
N ILE A 132 -16.44 2.60 -8.43
CA ILE A 132 -15.20 2.52 -9.22
C ILE A 132 -15.34 3.54 -10.37
N THR A 133 -14.49 4.55 -10.39
CA THR A 133 -14.50 5.61 -11.40
C THR A 133 -13.54 5.37 -12.54
N LYS A 134 -12.46 4.63 -12.26
CA LYS A 134 -11.56 4.07 -13.27
C LYS A 134 -11.33 2.60 -12.97
N LEU A 135 -11.38 1.75 -13.98
CA LEU A 135 -11.11 0.33 -13.84
C LEU A 135 -10.05 -0.11 -14.84
N MET A 136 -8.96 -0.69 -14.33
CA MET A 136 -7.89 -1.33 -15.12
C MET A 136 -7.36 -0.47 -16.27
N LYS A 137 -6.98 0.76 -15.99
CA LYS A 137 -6.35 1.65 -16.96
C LYS A 137 -4.84 1.53 -16.89
N ILE A 138 -4.18 1.54 -18.04
CA ILE A 138 -2.72 1.63 -18.10
C ILE A 138 -2.31 3.08 -17.81
N GLU A 139 -1.50 3.25 -16.78
CA GLU A 139 -0.78 4.50 -16.51
C GLU A 139 0.70 4.32 -16.79
N LYS A 140 1.26 5.26 -17.55
CA LYS A 140 2.64 5.24 -18.01
C LYS A 140 3.47 6.18 -17.15
N TYR A 141 4.49 5.63 -16.53
CA TYR A 141 5.52 6.37 -15.79
C TYR A 141 6.81 6.40 -16.60
N GLU A 142 7.84 7.02 -16.07
CA GLU A 142 9.11 7.19 -16.78
C GLU A 142 9.73 5.86 -17.23
N HIS A 143 9.76 4.86 -16.34
CA HIS A 143 10.46 3.58 -16.58
C HIS A 143 9.54 2.37 -16.68
N VAL A 144 8.30 2.49 -16.23
CA VAL A 144 7.35 1.38 -16.12
C VAL A 144 5.92 1.82 -16.48
N MET A 145 5.06 0.84 -16.75
CA MET A 145 3.61 1.01 -16.82
C MET A 145 2.96 0.14 -15.75
N HIS A 146 1.85 0.62 -15.22
CA HIS A 146 1.03 -0.10 -14.24
C HIS A 146 -0.43 -0.18 -14.68
N ILE A 147 -1.12 -1.19 -14.18
CA ILE A 147 -2.58 -1.22 -14.19
C ILE A 147 -3.04 -0.42 -12.97
N VAL A 148 -3.87 0.58 -13.18
CA VAL A 148 -4.40 1.47 -12.13
C VAL A 148 -5.91 1.48 -12.18
N SER A 149 -6.53 1.43 -11.01
CA SER A 149 -7.96 1.68 -10.83
C SER A 149 -8.17 2.81 -9.84
N GLU A 150 -9.37 3.36 -9.80
CA GLU A 150 -9.74 4.40 -8.86
C GLU A 150 -11.09 4.07 -8.24
N VAL A 151 -11.11 4.06 -6.91
CA VAL A 151 -12.33 3.88 -6.12
C VAL A 151 -12.60 5.15 -5.34
N ARG A 152 -13.82 5.66 -5.40
CA ARG A 152 -14.27 6.87 -4.71
C ARG A 152 -15.49 6.60 -3.86
N GLY A 153 -15.67 7.42 -2.80
CA GLY A 153 -16.89 7.44 -2.00
C GLY A 153 -17.09 8.80 -1.34
N GLU A 154 -18.33 9.18 -1.08
CA GLU A 154 -18.63 10.37 -0.30
C GLU A 154 -18.40 10.09 1.18
N VAL A 155 -17.54 10.85 1.84
CA VAL A 155 -17.23 10.68 3.26
C VAL A 155 -18.49 10.88 4.11
N LYS A 156 -18.70 10.04 5.12
CA LYS A 156 -19.77 10.24 6.11
C LYS A 156 -19.59 11.58 6.80
N ARG A 157 -20.70 12.33 6.98
CA ARG A 157 -20.67 13.70 7.47
C ARG A 157 -20.03 13.86 8.85
N GLU A 158 -20.12 12.81 9.68
CA GLU A 158 -19.57 12.77 11.04
C GLU A 158 -18.06 12.48 11.09
N LEU A 159 -17.42 12.15 9.96
CA LEU A 159 -16.01 11.78 9.92
C LEU A 159 -15.13 12.96 9.48
N SER A 160 -14.15 13.29 10.30
CA SER A 160 -13.06 14.17 9.90
C SER A 160 -12.07 13.42 8.96
N PRO A 161 -11.27 14.12 8.15
CA PRO A 161 -10.22 13.47 7.34
C PRO A 161 -9.27 12.59 8.15
N MET A 162 -8.90 13.01 9.36
CA MET A 162 -8.04 12.22 10.25
C MET A 162 -8.75 10.95 10.76
N THR A 163 -10.05 11.05 11.04
CA THR A 163 -10.86 9.88 11.43
C THR A 163 -11.00 8.90 10.26
N VAL A 164 -11.13 9.40 9.03
CA VAL A 164 -11.12 8.55 7.81
C VAL A 164 -9.82 7.76 7.72
N ILE A 165 -8.66 8.43 7.84
CA ILE A 165 -7.35 7.77 7.82
C ILE A 165 -7.25 6.71 8.91
N ALA A 166 -7.62 7.04 10.15
CA ALA A 166 -7.56 6.11 11.28
C ALA A 166 -8.44 4.87 11.06
N ASN A 167 -9.64 5.03 10.48
CA ASN A 167 -10.56 3.93 10.19
C ASN A 167 -10.11 3.04 9.03
N LEU A 168 -9.30 3.56 8.12
CA LEU A 168 -8.76 2.79 6.99
C LEU A 168 -7.51 2.01 7.35
N LEU A 169 -6.77 2.44 8.37
CA LEU A 169 -5.57 1.74 8.84
C LEU A 169 -5.91 0.46 9.64
N PRO A 170 -5.11 -0.60 9.47
CA PRO A 170 -4.25 -0.86 8.33
C PRO A 170 -5.07 -1.22 7.09
N THR A 171 -4.55 -0.88 5.90
CA THR A 171 -5.25 -1.25 4.66
C THR A 171 -5.12 -2.73 4.35
N GLY A 172 -6.08 -3.27 3.60
CA GLY A 172 -6.01 -4.64 3.10
C GLY A 172 -4.81 -4.88 2.18
N THR A 173 -4.42 -3.89 1.40
CA THR A 173 -3.26 -3.97 0.48
C THR A 173 -1.92 -4.10 1.20
N VAL A 174 -1.81 -3.61 2.44
CA VAL A 174 -0.57 -3.66 3.25
C VAL A 174 -0.54 -4.84 4.22
N SER A 175 -1.69 -5.28 4.71
CA SER A 175 -1.80 -6.39 5.69
C SER A 175 -2.16 -7.72 5.04
N GLY A 176 -3.14 -7.70 4.16
CA GLY A 176 -3.74 -8.85 3.51
C GLY A 176 -5.26 -8.93 3.71
N ALA A 177 -5.87 -10.01 3.25
CA ALA A 177 -7.31 -10.24 3.31
C ALA A 177 -7.64 -11.70 3.70
N PRO A 178 -8.63 -11.94 4.58
CA PRO A 178 -9.40 -10.98 5.40
C PRO A 178 -8.58 -10.37 6.53
N LYS A 179 -8.70 -9.06 6.75
CA LYS A 179 -7.88 -8.31 7.73
C LYS A 179 -7.87 -8.93 9.13
N MET A 180 -9.04 -9.25 9.67
CA MET A 180 -9.17 -9.74 11.05
C MET A 180 -8.47 -11.07 11.26
N ILE A 181 -8.59 -11.99 10.32
CA ILE A 181 -7.95 -13.32 10.40
C ILE A 181 -6.43 -13.16 10.40
N ILE A 182 -5.90 -12.31 9.53
CA ILE A 182 -4.47 -12.06 9.43
C ILE A 182 -3.91 -11.44 10.72
N PHE A 183 -4.63 -10.49 11.33
CA PHE A 183 -4.23 -9.92 12.63
C PHE A 183 -4.17 -10.96 13.73
N ILE A 184 -5.16 -11.84 13.81
CA ILE A 184 -5.21 -12.91 14.80
C ILE A 184 -4.03 -13.88 14.58
N LEU A 185 -3.79 -14.31 13.35
CA LEU A 185 -2.71 -15.24 13.01
C LEU A 185 -1.32 -14.61 13.24
N LEU A 186 -1.11 -13.35 12.88
CA LEU A 186 0.14 -12.65 13.15
C LEU A 186 0.38 -12.48 14.65
N ARG A 187 -0.64 -12.16 15.46
CA ARG A 187 -0.52 -12.11 16.92
C ARG A 187 -0.16 -13.47 17.52
N LEU A 188 -0.79 -14.54 17.06
CA LEU A 188 -0.49 -15.90 17.53
C LEU A 188 0.95 -16.32 17.18
N GLN A 189 1.44 -16.00 15.98
CA GLN A 189 2.82 -16.28 15.58
C GLN A 189 3.85 -15.47 16.38
N ILE A 190 3.61 -14.21 16.63
CA ILE A 190 4.49 -13.35 17.46
C ILE A 190 4.53 -13.88 18.89
N SER A 191 3.40 -14.26 19.46
CA SER A 191 3.34 -14.85 20.81
C SER A 191 4.08 -16.18 20.90
N CYS A 192 3.99 -17.02 19.89
CA CYS A 192 4.69 -18.31 19.83
C CYS A 192 6.22 -18.12 19.69
N GLN A 193 6.68 -17.17 18.89
CA GLN A 193 8.12 -16.86 18.78
C GLN A 193 8.69 -16.24 20.05
N MET A 194 7.96 -15.38 20.74
CA MET A 194 8.38 -14.83 22.03
C MET A 194 8.46 -15.95 23.08
N TYR A 195 7.53 -16.89 23.10
CA TYR A 195 7.56 -18.03 24.03
C TYR A 195 8.76 -18.97 23.78
N GLN A 196 9.12 -19.18 22.52
CA GLN A 196 10.33 -19.96 22.17
C GLN A 196 11.62 -19.25 22.53
N MET A 197 11.69 -17.92 22.41
CA MET A 197 12.87 -17.14 22.80
C MET A 197 13.04 -16.97 24.32
N MET A 198 11.96 -17.10 25.08
CA MET A 198 12.03 -17.05 26.56
C MET A 198 12.41 -18.39 27.20
N ASN A 199 12.39 -19.49 26.45
CA ASN A 199 12.72 -20.85 26.90
C ASN A 199 14.05 -21.37 26.36
N LEU A 200 14.90 -20.49 25.77
CA LEU A 200 16.30 -20.72 25.41
C LEU A 200 17.21 -19.92 26.34
#